data_e3325b41c11ae935e79f9a3fc2624b65
#
_entry.id   e3325b41c11ae935e79f9a3fc2624b65
#
_cell.length_a   1.000
_cell.length_b   1.000
_cell.length_c   1.000
_cell.angle_alpha   90.00
_cell.angle_beta   90.00
_cell.angle_gamma   90.00
#
_symmetry.space_group_name_H-M   'P 1'
#
loop_
_entity.id
_entity.type
_entity.pdbx_description
1 polymer ?
#
loop_
_entity_poly.entity_id
_entity_poly.type
_entity_poly.pdbx_seq_one_letter_code
_entity_poly.pdbx_strand_id
1 'polypeptide(L)'
;MGAKPAPQTKDTLAVKTQAKTSAVPAINKTPEAKADSAKPKTVKIPKLVDLGASKCIPCKMMAPILEELEKEYKGKMDVVFIDVWKNPDEGSKYKVRVIPTQIFYSPEGKELFRHEGFYSKEDILAKWKELGYQLKK
;
A
#
# COMPACT_ATOMS: atom_id res chain seq x y z
N MET A 1 58.64 -27.81 -26.25
CA MET A 1 58.19 -28.97 -27.02
C MET A 1 56.69 -29.06 -26.98
N GLY A 2 56.05 -28.79 -28.08
CA GLY A 2 54.81 -29.36 -28.54
C GLY A 2 53.51 -28.98 -27.84
N ALA A 3 53.05 -27.76 -27.97
CA ALA A 3 51.65 -27.45 -27.72
C ALA A 3 50.83 -27.75 -29.03
N LYS A 4 49.88 -28.66 -28.91
CA LYS A 4 48.91 -28.94 -29.99
C LYS A 4 47.68 -28.10 -29.80
N PRO A 5 47.19 -27.36 -30.78
CA PRO A 5 45.93 -26.67 -30.72
C PRO A 5 44.76 -27.62 -30.96
N ALA A 6 43.69 -27.48 -30.18
CA ALA A 6 42.46 -28.20 -30.36
C ALA A 6 41.66 -27.65 -31.56
N PRO A 7 40.91 -28.48 -32.31
CA PRO A 7 40.15 -28.04 -33.48
C PRO A 7 38.85 -27.33 -33.07
N GLN A 8 38.64 -26.22 -33.72
CA GLN A 8 37.37 -25.52 -33.72
C GLN A 8 36.40 -26.29 -34.61
N THR A 9 35.31 -26.76 -34.05
CA THR A 9 34.15 -27.18 -34.84
C THR A 9 33.17 -26.04 -34.85
N LYS A 10 33.06 -25.44 -36.03
CA LYS A 10 31.98 -24.57 -36.42
C LYS A 10 30.77 -25.47 -36.69
N ASP A 11 29.73 -25.35 -35.89
CA ASP A 11 28.42 -25.82 -36.32
C ASP A 11 27.46 -24.64 -36.36
N THR A 12 27.29 -24.21 -37.57
CA THR A 12 26.26 -23.29 -38.02
C THR A 12 24.98 -24.12 -38.17
N LEU A 13 24.04 -23.98 -37.24
CA LEU A 13 22.66 -24.36 -37.52
C LEU A 13 21.77 -23.19 -37.27
N ALA A 14 21.48 -22.48 -38.33
CA ALA A 14 20.40 -21.54 -38.41
C ALA A 14 19.07 -22.29 -38.36
N VAL A 15 18.42 -22.32 -37.21
CA VAL A 15 17.02 -22.73 -37.12
C VAL A 15 16.18 -21.48 -37.27
N LYS A 16 15.68 -21.32 -38.45
CA LYS A 16 14.61 -20.41 -38.78
C LYS A 16 13.34 -20.94 -38.20
N THR A 17 12.96 -20.45 -37.01
CA THR A 17 11.62 -20.70 -36.47
C THR A 17 10.82 -19.42 -36.59
N GLN A 18 9.91 -19.46 -37.52
CA GLN A 18 8.91 -18.43 -37.75
C GLN A 18 8.08 -18.25 -36.47
N ALA A 19 8.13 -17.07 -35.91
CA ALA A 19 7.19 -16.65 -34.90
C ALA A 19 5.81 -16.52 -35.54
N LYS A 20 4.94 -17.45 -35.24
CA LYS A 20 3.51 -17.24 -35.48
C LYS A 20 3.02 -16.30 -34.37
N THR A 21 2.75 -15.10 -34.78
CA THR A 21 1.97 -14.13 -34.03
C THR A 21 0.57 -14.69 -33.79
N SER A 22 0.35 -15.28 -32.64
CA SER A 22 -0.99 -15.44 -32.14
C SER A 22 -1.29 -14.24 -31.27
N ALA A 23 -2.03 -13.31 -31.82
CA ALA A 23 -2.64 -12.23 -31.08
C ALA A 23 -3.60 -12.86 -30.08
N VAL A 24 -3.23 -12.83 -28.81
CA VAL A 24 -4.14 -13.13 -27.72
C VAL A 24 -4.97 -11.89 -27.51
N PRO A 25 -6.30 -11.93 -27.65
CA PRO A 25 -7.12 -10.79 -27.29
C PRO A 25 -6.96 -10.57 -25.79
N ALA A 26 -6.52 -9.40 -25.43
CA ALA A 26 -6.50 -8.95 -24.05
C ALA A 26 -7.93 -8.95 -23.53
N ILE A 27 -8.29 -9.98 -22.78
CA ILE A 27 -9.49 -9.97 -21.98
C ILE A 27 -9.15 -9.11 -20.77
N ASN A 28 -9.51 -7.86 -20.90
CA ASN A 28 -9.50 -6.90 -19.81
C ASN A 28 -10.61 -7.30 -18.83
N LYS A 29 -10.32 -8.28 -17.97
CA LYS A 29 -11.08 -8.52 -16.76
C LYS A 29 -10.25 -7.94 -15.62
N THR A 30 -10.50 -6.70 -15.34
CA THR A 30 -10.24 -6.09 -14.05
C THR A 30 -10.87 -7.01 -12.99
N PRO A 31 -10.12 -7.58 -12.07
CA PRO A 31 -10.74 -8.13 -10.87
C PRO A 31 -11.20 -6.93 -10.07
N GLU A 32 -12.48 -6.72 -10.11
CA GLU A 32 -13.21 -5.87 -9.21
C GLU A 32 -12.94 -6.36 -7.79
N ALA A 33 -12.00 -5.71 -7.12
CA ALA A 33 -11.83 -5.88 -5.70
C ALA A 33 -13.13 -5.41 -5.07
N LYS A 34 -13.94 -6.36 -4.61
CA LYS A 34 -15.05 -6.08 -3.73
C LYS A 34 -14.48 -5.52 -2.42
N ALA A 35 -14.22 -4.24 -2.42
CA ALA A 35 -14.23 -3.47 -1.22
C ALA A 35 -15.67 -3.52 -0.73
N ASP A 36 -15.86 -4.14 0.40
CA ASP A 36 -17.16 -4.19 1.07
C ASP A 36 -17.58 -2.75 1.36
N SER A 37 -18.43 -2.25 0.49
CA SER A 37 -18.88 -0.88 0.52
C SER A 37 -20.09 -0.80 1.41
N ALA A 38 -19.86 -0.48 2.68
CA ALA A 38 -20.82 0.36 3.35
C ALA A 38 -20.84 1.70 2.60
N LYS A 39 -21.86 1.90 1.79
CA LYS A 39 -22.11 3.09 0.98
C LYS A 39 -22.08 4.33 1.88
N PRO A 40 -21.07 5.20 1.81
CA PRO A 40 -21.05 6.40 2.62
C PRO A 40 -21.91 7.45 1.93
N LYS A 41 -22.81 8.03 2.68
CA LYS A 41 -23.24 9.40 2.42
C LYS A 41 -21.97 10.22 2.25
N THR A 42 -21.81 10.89 1.14
CA THR A 42 -20.62 11.64 0.75
C THR A 42 -20.37 12.84 1.65
N VAL A 43 -20.03 12.58 2.90
CA VAL A 43 -19.35 13.56 3.72
C VAL A 43 -17.87 13.40 3.37
N LYS A 44 -17.33 14.37 2.67
CA LYS A 44 -15.90 14.41 2.34
C LYS A 44 -15.14 14.70 3.63
N ILE A 45 -14.70 13.65 4.30
CA ILE A 45 -13.89 13.72 5.53
C ILE A 45 -12.46 13.24 5.25
N PRO A 46 -11.46 13.79 5.95
CA PRO A 46 -10.09 13.30 5.85
C PRO A 46 -9.98 11.86 6.38
N LYS A 47 -8.98 11.13 5.90
CA LYS A 47 -8.76 9.72 6.23
C LYS A 47 -7.35 9.50 6.78
N LEU A 48 -7.26 8.76 7.86
CA LEU A 48 -6.02 8.22 8.42
C LEU A 48 -5.95 6.73 8.12
N VAL A 49 -4.94 6.28 7.39
CA VAL A 49 -4.69 4.87 7.12
C VAL A 49 -3.45 4.44 7.89
N ASP A 50 -3.60 3.48 8.78
CA ASP A 50 -2.48 2.84 9.49
C ASP A 50 -2.23 1.46 8.90
N LEU A 51 -1.01 1.26 8.41
CA LEU A 51 -0.58 0.00 7.84
C LEU A 51 0.40 -0.67 8.81
N GLY A 52 -0.05 -1.75 9.40
CA GLY A 52 0.69 -2.45 10.43
C GLY A 52 0.51 -3.96 10.33
N ALA A 53 0.77 -4.66 11.43
CA ALA A 53 0.51 -6.09 11.54
C ALA A 53 0.12 -6.46 12.98
N SER A 54 -0.74 -7.45 13.13
CA SER A 54 -1.27 -7.87 14.44
C SER A 54 -0.21 -8.43 15.38
N LYS A 55 0.92 -8.92 14.87
CA LYS A 55 2.03 -9.45 15.67
C LYS A 55 3.20 -8.48 15.88
N CYS A 56 3.14 -7.30 15.27
CA CYS A 56 4.13 -6.25 15.40
C CYS A 56 3.94 -5.49 16.72
N ILE A 57 4.96 -5.39 17.56
CA ILE A 57 4.85 -4.75 18.88
C ILE A 57 4.49 -3.27 18.79
N PRO A 58 5.21 -2.41 18.02
CA PRO A 58 4.81 -1.00 17.89
C PRO A 58 3.45 -0.81 17.23
N CYS A 59 3.02 -1.73 16.35
CA CYS A 59 1.69 -1.70 15.76
C CYS A 59 0.60 -1.98 16.81
N LYS A 60 0.86 -2.88 17.76
CA LYS A 60 -0.05 -3.13 18.88
C LYS A 60 -0.21 -1.92 19.80
N MET A 61 0.81 -1.11 19.93
CA MET A 61 0.75 0.16 20.67
C MET A 61 -0.10 1.20 19.93
N MET A 62 -0.15 1.13 18.61
CA MET A 62 -0.99 2.00 17.79
C MET A 62 -2.47 1.64 17.88
N ALA A 63 -2.81 0.36 18.07
CA ALA A 63 -4.20 -0.12 18.03
C ALA A 63 -5.15 0.66 18.98
N PRO A 64 -4.86 0.85 20.28
CA PRO A 64 -5.74 1.62 21.17
C PRO A 64 -5.85 3.10 20.76
N ILE A 65 -4.77 3.68 20.22
CA ILE A 65 -4.77 5.06 19.73
C ILE A 65 -5.73 5.21 18.54
N LEU A 66 -5.69 4.27 17.61
CA LEU A 66 -6.56 4.26 16.44
C LEU A 66 -8.03 4.07 16.84
N GLU A 67 -8.32 3.16 17.77
CA GLU A 67 -9.67 2.96 18.30
C GLU A 67 -10.22 4.21 18.99
N GLU A 68 -9.40 4.89 19.78
CA GLU A 68 -9.78 6.16 20.41
C GLU A 68 -10.06 7.24 19.38
N LEU A 69 -9.18 7.38 18.38
CA LEU A 69 -9.35 8.35 17.30
C LEU A 69 -10.62 8.07 16.50
N GLU A 70 -10.89 6.80 16.18
CA GLU A 70 -12.11 6.41 15.48
C GLU A 70 -13.38 6.78 16.27
N LYS A 71 -13.38 6.51 17.59
CA LYS A 71 -14.52 6.82 18.46
C LYS A 71 -14.71 8.31 18.66
N GLU A 72 -13.63 9.04 18.96
CA GLU A 72 -13.68 10.48 19.28
C GLU A 72 -14.00 11.35 18.07
N TYR A 73 -13.51 10.95 16.90
CA TYR A 73 -13.66 11.73 15.66
C TYR A 73 -14.58 11.08 14.61
N LYS A 74 -15.48 10.22 15.09
CA LYS A 74 -16.48 9.57 14.23
C LYS A 74 -17.26 10.61 13.41
N GLY A 75 -17.27 10.41 12.09
CA GLY A 75 -17.92 11.33 11.15
C GLY A 75 -17.13 12.61 10.83
N LYS A 76 -15.96 12.81 11.43
CA LYS A 76 -15.04 13.94 11.18
C LYS A 76 -13.73 13.50 10.57
N MET A 77 -13.33 12.28 10.84
CA MET A 77 -12.16 11.63 10.28
C MET A 77 -12.47 10.15 10.13
N ASP A 78 -12.05 9.56 9.03
CA ASP A 78 -12.12 8.12 8.80
C ASP A 78 -10.79 7.49 9.23
N VAL A 79 -10.83 6.48 10.08
CA VAL A 79 -9.63 5.76 10.55
C VAL A 79 -9.68 4.33 10.04
N VAL A 80 -8.66 3.92 9.29
CA VAL A 80 -8.58 2.60 8.68
C VAL A 80 -7.28 1.92 9.09
N PHE A 81 -7.38 0.71 9.63
CA PHE A 81 -6.24 -0.15 9.88
C PHE A 81 -6.15 -1.27 8.83
N ILE A 82 -4.96 -1.49 8.29
CA ILE A 82 -4.69 -2.55 7.31
C ILE A 82 -3.55 -3.42 7.81
N ASP A 83 -3.83 -4.72 8.03
CA ASP A 83 -2.80 -5.70 8.37
C ASP A 83 -2.10 -6.16 7.09
N VAL A 84 -0.88 -5.67 6.86
CA VAL A 84 -0.09 -5.94 5.65
C VAL A 84 0.54 -7.33 5.64
N TRP A 85 0.57 -8.03 6.78
CA TRP A 85 1.01 -9.42 6.81
C TRP A 85 -0.08 -10.38 6.37
N LYS A 86 -1.34 -10.00 6.61
CA LYS A 86 -2.50 -10.74 6.10
C LYS A 86 -2.82 -10.34 4.65
N ASN A 87 -2.51 -9.10 4.27
CA ASN A 87 -2.80 -8.52 2.96
C ASN A 87 -1.53 -7.90 2.35
N PRO A 88 -0.56 -8.71 1.87
CA PRO A 88 0.70 -8.20 1.33
C PRO A 88 0.52 -7.28 0.12
N ASP A 89 -0.52 -7.51 -0.67
CA ASP A 89 -0.85 -6.69 -1.83
C ASP A 89 -1.19 -5.25 -1.45
N GLU A 90 -1.87 -5.07 -0.32
CA GLU A 90 -2.15 -3.73 0.21
C GLU A 90 -0.85 -3.04 0.65
N GLY A 91 0.06 -3.76 1.30
CA GLY A 91 1.39 -3.23 1.64
C GLY A 91 2.14 -2.71 0.41
N SER A 92 2.11 -3.46 -0.68
CA SER A 92 2.71 -3.09 -1.96
C SER A 92 2.01 -1.90 -2.61
N LYS A 93 0.69 -1.89 -2.62
CA LYS A 93 -0.15 -0.82 -3.16
C LYS A 93 0.12 0.53 -2.48
N TYR A 94 0.22 0.53 -1.16
CA TYR A 94 0.56 1.72 -0.39
C TYR A 94 2.07 2.00 -0.31
N LYS A 95 2.89 1.18 -0.96
CA LYS A 95 4.36 1.30 -0.96
C LYS A 95 4.96 1.36 0.45
N VAL A 96 4.46 0.49 1.33
CA VAL A 96 4.92 0.40 2.71
C VAL A 96 6.27 -0.28 2.77
N ARG A 97 7.25 0.35 3.40
CA ARG A 97 8.59 -0.20 3.61
C ARG A 97 8.83 -0.65 5.05
N VAL A 98 8.19 0.01 5.97
CA VAL A 98 8.32 -0.18 7.42
C VAL A 98 6.93 -0.19 8.03
N ILE A 99 6.70 -0.94 9.09
CA ILE A 99 5.47 -0.94 9.86
C ILE A 99 5.75 -0.55 11.33
N PRO A 100 4.82 0.17 11.97
CA PRO A 100 3.63 0.77 11.39
C PRO A 100 3.94 1.96 10.49
N THR A 101 3.09 2.23 9.50
CA THR A 101 3.13 3.45 8.68
C THR A 101 1.76 4.10 8.69
N GLN A 102 1.70 5.37 9.02
CA GLN A 102 0.48 6.16 9.00
C GLN A 102 0.48 7.07 7.77
N ILE A 103 -0.61 7.04 7.01
CA ILE A 103 -0.80 7.86 5.82
C ILE A 103 -2.03 8.75 6.01
N PHE A 104 -1.85 10.03 5.80
CA PHE A 104 -2.86 11.06 5.94
C PHE A 104 -3.40 11.41 4.56
N TYR A 105 -4.69 11.21 4.35
CA TYR A 105 -5.36 11.52 3.10
C TYR A 105 -6.33 12.68 3.25
N SER A 106 -6.35 13.56 2.24
CA SER A 106 -7.38 14.57 2.13
C SER A 106 -8.76 13.94 1.88
N PRO A 107 -9.87 14.67 2.05
CA PRO A 107 -11.21 14.20 1.71
C PRO A 107 -11.37 13.76 0.25
N GLU A 108 -10.50 14.25 -0.63
CA GLU A 108 -10.47 13.92 -2.07
C GLU A 108 -9.63 12.65 -2.36
N GLY A 109 -8.99 12.06 -1.32
CA GLY A 109 -8.16 10.87 -1.45
C GLY A 109 -6.70 11.15 -1.85
N LYS A 110 -6.23 12.40 -1.73
CA LYS A 110 -4.84 12.75 -1.98
C LYS A 110 -4.00 12.49 -0.72
N GLU A 111 -2.87 11.82 -0.85
CA GLU A 111 -1.88 11.69 0.22
C GLU A 111 -1.29 13.06 0.58
N LEU A 112 -1.42 13.44 1.84
CA LEU A 112 -0.93 14.72 2.37
C LEU A 112 0.38 14.55 3.13
N PHE A 113 0.48 13.47 3.90
CA PHE A 113 1.62 13.20 4.76
C PHE A 113 1.73 11.70 5.06
N ARG A 114 2.95 11.25 5.33
CA ARG A 114 3.26 9.86 5.69
C ARG A 114 4.26 9.86 6.84
N HIS A 115 4.00 9.03 7.83
CA HIS A 115 4.90 8.79 8.96
C HIS A 115 5.22 7.30 9.05
N GLU A 116 6.48 6.96 9.27
CA GLU A 116 6.95 5.59 9.48
C GLU A 116 7.36 5.41 10.95
N GLY A 117 6.82 4.39 11.60
CA GLY A 117 7.05 4.08 13.00
C GLY A 117 5.87 4.42 13.91
N PHE A 118 6.08 4.29 15.22
CA PHE A 118 5.06 4.66 16.22
C PHE A 118 4.78 6.16 16.17
N TYR A 119 3.51 6.51 16.25
CA TYR A 119 3.06 7.90 16.23
C TYR A 119 2.00 8.12 17.30
N SER A 120 2.25 9.03 18.24
CA SER A 120 1.35 9.26 19.33
C SER A 120 0.04 9.92 18.89
N LYS A 121 -1.02 9.78 19.68
CA LYS A 121 -2.30 10.43 19.42
C LYS A 121 -2.17 11.94 19.28
N GLU A 122 -1.37 12.54 20.18
CA GLU A 122 -1.10 13.96 20.20
C GLU A 122 -0.39 14.42 18.91
N ASP A 123 0.59 13.65 18.46
CA ASP A 123 1.34 13.96 17.24
C ASP A 123 0.44 13.82 15.99
N ILE A 124 -0.42 12.81 15.97
CA ILE A 124 -1.41 12.61 14.89
C ILE A 124 -2.35 13.82 14.80
N LEU A 125 -2.87 14.27 15.94
CA LEU A 125 -3.77 15.42 15.99
C LEU A 125 -3.06 16.74 15.68
N ALA A 126 -1.82 16.90 16.15
CA ALA A 126 -0.99 18.04 15.82
C ALA A 126 -0.70 18.11 14.31
N LYS A 127 -0.43 16.95 13.69
CA LYS A 127 -0.21 16.87 12.25
C LYS A 127 -1.46 17.22 11.46
N TRP A 128 -2.63 16.74 11.85
CA TRP A 128 -3.88 17.15 11.21
C TRP A 128 -4.11 18.67 11.27
N LYS A 129 -3.82 19.27 12.42
CA LYS A 129 -3.90 20.74 12.59
C LYS A 129 -2.91 21.45 11.68
N GLU A 130 -1.68 20.95 11.58
CA GLU A 130 -0.64 21.49 10.69
C GLU A 130 -1.08 21.42 9.22
N LEU A 131 -1.73 20.34 8.83
CA LEU A 131 -2.30 20.14 7.48
C LEU A 131 -3.58 20.98 7.21
N GLY A 132 -4.02 21.78 8.18
CA GLY A 132 -5.18 22.67 8.05
C GLY A 132 -6.51 22.06 8.48
N TYR A 133 -6.51 20.84 9.02
CA TYR A 133 -7.72 20.16 9.47
C TYR A 133 -7.91 20.33 10.98
N GLN A 134 -8.87 21.15 11.38
CA GLN A 134 -9.24 21.30 12.77
C GLN A 134 -10.28 20.24 13.17
N LEU A 135 -9.81 19.11 13.65
CA LEU A 135 -10.65 18.04 14.16
C LEU A 135 -11.13 18.43 15.57
N LYS A 136 -12.33 18.98 15.64
CA LYS A 136 -12.99 19.26 16.93
C LYS A 136 -13.75 18.01 17.38
N LYS A 137 -13.59 17.66 18.66
CA LYS A 137 -14.39 16.58 19.28
C LYS A 137 -15.88 16.88 19.25
#